data_245c84c393c9d0c1eead0753a1aca708
#
_entry.id   245c84c393c9d0c1eead0753a1aca708
#
_cell.length_a   1.000
_cell.length_b   1.000
_cell.length_c   1.000
_cell.angle_alpha   90.00
_cell.angle_beta   90.00
_cell.angle_gamma   90.00
#
_symmetry.space_group_name_H-M   'P 1'
#
loop_
_entity.id
_entity.type
_entity.pdbx_description
1 polymer ?
#
loop_
_entity_poly.entity_id
_entity_poly.type
_entity_poly.pdbx_seq_one_letter_code
_entity_poly.pdbx_strand_id
1 'polypeptide(L)' 'MEHCKNPWKGNCKSENIKLYIQIKGENLPICQQCWNKIADQEEEW' A
#
# COMPACT_ATOMS: atom_id res chain seq x y z
N MET A 1 11.14 -11.68 -1.00
CA MET A 1 9.68 -11.68 -1.00
C MET A 1 9.16 -10.27 -0.87
N GLU A 2 8.04 -10.00 -1.51
CA GLU A 2 7.46 -8.68 -1.46
C GLU A 2 6.76 -8.44 -0.12
N HIS A 3 6.82 -7.20 0.32
CA HIS A 3 6.10 -6.76 1.49
C HIS A 3 5.45 -5.43 1.18
N CYS A 4 4.54 -5.02 2.04
CA CYS A 4 3.81 -3.76 1.83
C CYS A 4 4.79 -2.59 1.72
N LYS A 5 4.63 -1.79 0.67
CA LYS A 5 5.44 -0.59 0.46
C LYS A 5 4.56 0.64 0.46
N ASN A 6 3.78 0.78 1.51
CA ASN A 6 2.88 1.91 1.64
C ASN A 6 3.69 3.21 1.68
N PRO A 7 3.50 4.12 0.71
CA PRO A 7 4.27 5.37 0.68
C PRO A 7 3.90 6.33 1.80
N TRP A 8 2.74 6.12 2.42
CA TRP A 8 2.31 6.97 3.54
C TRP A 8 2.73 6.41 4.88
N LYS A 9 3.03 5.11 4.95
CA LYS A 9 3.51 4.45 6.16
C LYS A 9 4.69 3.58 5.82
N GLY A 10 5.85 4.16 5.80
CA GLY A 10 7.05 3.45 5.38
C GLY A 10 7.49 2.33 6.30
N ASN A 11 6.91 2.22 7.48
CA ASN A 11 7.29 1.18 8.43
C ASN A 11 6.39 -0.05 8.38
N CYS A 12 5.47 -0.11 7.43
CA CYS A 12 4.62 -1.30 7.26
C CYS A 12 5.42 -2.38 6.56
N LYS A 13 5.48 -3.56 7.15
CA LYS A 13 6.23 -4.68 6.59
C LYS A 13 5.37 -5.92 6.43
N SER A 14 4.08 -5.74 6.27
CA SER A 14 3.18 -6.87 6.10
C SER A 14 3.42 -7.54 4.76
N GLU A 15 3.43 -8.86 4.74
CA GLU A 15 3.59 -9.64 3.51
C GLU A 15 2.25 -10.01 2.90
N ASN A 16 1.17 -9.67 3.55
CA ASN A 16 -0.17 -10.02 3.11
C ASN A 16 -0.67 -9.01 2.08
N ILE A 17 -0.07 -9.04 0.90
CA ILE A 17 -0.38 -8.07 -0.16
C ILE A 17 -1.76 -8.37 -0.74
N LYS A 18 -2.60 -7.35 -0.76
CA LYS A 18 -3.92 -7.46 -1.34
C LYS A 18 -3.96 -6.97 -2.78
N LEU A 19 -3.28 -5.86 -3.04
CA LEU A 19 -3.30 -5.27 -4.37
C LEU A 19 -2.06 -4.40 -4.54
N TYR A 20 -1.92 -3.88 -5.74
CA TYR A 20 -0.86 -2.95 -6.07
C TYR A 20 -1.47 -1.64 -6.49
N ILE A 21 -0.90 -0.55 -6.02
CA ILE A 21 -1.31 0.78 -6.48
C ILE A 21 -0.21 1.33 -7.38
N GLN A 22 -0.60 2.22 -8.27
CA GLN A 22 0.36 2.82 -9.20
C GLN A 22 0.49 4.30 -8.89
N ILE A 23 1.71 4.70 -8.54
CA ILE A 23 2.03 6.10 -8.22
C ILE A 23 3.26 6.48 -9.01
N LYS A 24 3.16 7.55 -9.78
CA LYS A 24 4.29 8.10 -10.55
C LYS A 24 4.99 7.05 -11.39
N GLY A 25 4.22 6.12 -11.94
CA GLY A 25 4.77 5.07 -12.80
C GLY A 25 5.33 3.88 -12.06
N GLU A 26 5.19 3.83 -10.75
CA GLU A 26 5.66 2.70 -9.95
C GLU A 26 4.49 1.92 -9.37
N ASN A 27 4.62 0.61 -9.38
CA ASN A 27 3.64 -0.27 -8.76
C ASN A 27 4.09 -0.57 -7.34
N LEU A 28 3.25 -0.24 -6.38
CA LEU A 28 3.57 -0.45 -4.97
C LEU A 28 2.63 -1.48 -4.38
N PRO A 29 3.16 -2.56 -3.79
CA PRO A 29 2.32 -3.56 -3.14
C PRO A 29 1.75 -3.01 -1.84
N ILE A 30 0.46 -3.20 -1.66
CA ILE A 30 -0.25 -2.70 -0.49
C ILE A 30 -0.95 -3.86 0.19
N CYS A 31 -0.74 -4.02 1.48
CA CYS A 31 -1.41 -5.06 2.23
C CYS A 31 -2.86 -4.68 2.51
N GLN A 32 -3.64 -5.67 2.93
CA GLN A 32 -5.05 -5.43 3.16
C GLN A 32 -5.30 -4.38 4.24
N GLN A 33 -4.52 -4.42 5.30
CA GLN A 33 -4.69 -3.46 6.40
C GLN A 33 -4.41 -2.05 5.93
N CYS A 34 -3.33 -1.86 5.19
CA CYS A 34 -3.00 -0.55 4.66
C CYS A 34 -4.05 -0.08 3.66
N TRP A 35 -4.49 -0.98 2.79
CA TRP A 35 -5.52 -0.62 1.82
C TRP A 35 -6.81 -0.20 2.49
N ASN A 36 -7.21 -0.89 3.56
CA ASN A 36 -8.40 -0.52 4.29
C ASN A 36 -8.30 0.90 4.83
N LYS A 37 -7.13 1.29 5.32
CA LYS A 37 -6.92 2.64 5.83
C LYS A 37 -6.90 3.66 4.71
N ILE A 38 -6.24 3.34 3.61
CA ILE A 38 -6.17 4.25 2.47
C ILE A 38 -7.56 4.48 1.89
N ALA A 39 -8.32 3.41 1.70
CA ALA A 39 -9.65 3.51 1.15
C ALA A 39 -10.59 4.29 2.06
N ASP A 40 -10.42 4.12 3.37
CA ASP A 40 -11.25 4.81 4.34
C ASP A 40 -10.95 6.31 4.39
N GLN A 41 -9.68 6.67 4.22
CA GLN A 41 -9.25 8.07 4.28
C GLN A 41 -9.30 8.76 2.93
N GLU A 42 -9.55 8.02 1.86
CA GLU A 42 -9.60 8.56 0.51
C GLU A 42 -8.35 9.34 0.14
N GLU A 43 -7.19 8.75 0.45
CA GLU A 43 -5.92 9.38 0.12
C GLU A 43 -5.78 9.53 -1.40
N GLU A 44 -5.19 10.64 -1.82
CA GLU A 44 -4.92 10.88 -3.22
C GLU A 44 -3.52 10.41 -3.59
N TRP A 45 -3.42 9.76 -4.73
CA TRP A 45 -2.12 9.34 -5.26
C TRP A 45 -2.06 9.49 -6.76
#